data_06c291bb4ed1c9f9b84d34f1aecf1fbd
#
_entry.id   06c291bb4ed1c9f9b84d34f1aecf1fbd
#
_cell.length_a   1.000
_cell.length_b   1.000
_cell.length_c   1.000
_cell.angle_alpha   90.00
_cell.angle_beta   90.00
_cell.angle_gamma   90.00
#
_symmetry.space_group_name_H-M   'P 1'
#
loop_
_entity.id
_entity.type
_entity.pdbx_description
1 polymer ?
#
loop_
_entity_poly.entity_id
_entity_poly.type
_entity_poly.pdbx_seq_one_letter_code
_entity_poly.pdbx_strand_id
1 'polypeptide(L)'
;MHTLTRRATIMLMLSTVAACGTPSDADRRHRRGGGALHPGETPELRSLINTYADRYDVPRPLVHRIVQRESRYVAGARNGPYYGLMQILPQTARTMGFRGKPSDLLDAETNLKYGVKYLRGAWMCADGSYDRAVMWYSKGYYYEAKRRGILRETGLKG
;
A
#
# COMPACT_ATOMS: atom_id res chain seq x y z
N MET A 1 -44.28 -34.68 59.52
CA MET A 1 -43.14 -33.79 59.85
C MET A 1 -42.13 -33.94 58.73
N HIS A 2 -42.25 -33.07 57.72
CA HIS A 2 -41.33 -33.07 56.55
C HIS A 2 -40.74 -31.70 56.42
N THR A 3 -39.45 -31.57 56.64
CA THR A 3 -38.66 -30.35 56.47
C THR A 3 -38.22 -30.21 55.02
N LEU A 4 -38.73 -29.19 54.34
CA LEU A 4 -38.28 -28.80 52.98
C LEU A 4 -36.96 -28.00 53.05
N THR A 5 -35.94 -28.59 52.51
CA THR A 5 -34.65 -27.90 52.33
C THR A 5 -34.67 -27.15 51.02
N ARG A 6 -34.67 -25.80 51.04
CA ARG A 6 -34.53 -24.95 49.89
C ARG A 6 -33.05 -24.91 49.45
N ARG A 7 -32.72 -25.49 48.29
CA ARG A 7 -31.45 -25.30 47.62
C ARG A 7 -31.49 -24.02 46.79
N ALA A 8 -30.79 -23.01 47.24
CA ALA A 8 -30.57 -21.81 46.47
C ALA A 8 -29.48 -22.07 45.43
N THR A 9 -29.84 -22.05 44.14
CA THR A 9 -28.89 -22.13 43.03
C THR A 9 -28.40 -20.72 42.73
N ILE A 10 -27.17 -20.42 43.10
CA ILE A 10 -26.49 -19.17 42.71
C ILE A 10 -26.01 -19.31 41.27
N MET A 11 -26.70 -18.62 40.37
CA MET A 11 -26.28 -18.50 38.98
C MET A 11 -25.14 -17.45 38.88
N LEU A 12 -23.92 -17.93 38.69
CA LEU A 12 -22.75 -17.07 38.47
C LEU A 12 -22.75 -16.58 37.01
N MET A 13 -23.18 -15.34 36.79
CA MET A 13 -23.08 -14.69 35.47
C MET A 13 -21.62 -14.34 35.20
N LEU A 14 -20.95 -15.11 34.34
CA LEU A 14 -19.66 -14.75 33.78
C LEU A 14 -19.88 -13.65 32.74
N SER A 15 -19.62 -12.40 33.10
CA SER A 15 -19.56 -11.28 32.17
C SER A 15 -18.22 -11.34 31.42
N THR A 16 -18.22 -11.83 30.18
CA THR A 16 -17.08 -11.72 29.28
C THR A 16 -16.96 -10.27 28.82
N VAL A 17 -16.07 -9.52 29.46
CA VAL A 17 -15.64 -8.21 28.97
C VAL A 17 -14.80 -8.46 27.72
N ALA A 18 -15.39 -8.20 26.54
CA ALA A 18 -14.65 -8.11 25.30
C ALA A 18 -13.72 -6.91 25.42
N ALA A 19 -12.43 -7.16 25.67
CA ALA A 19 -11.39 -6.14 25.60
C ALA A 19 -11.23 -5.73 24.13
N CYS A 20 -11.97 -4.68 23.72
CA CYS A 20 -11.63 -3.92 22.51
C CYS A 20 -10.26 -3.31 22.76
N GLY A 21 -9.22 -3.96 22.25
CA GLY A 21 -7.85 -3.43 22.29
C GLY A 21 -7.81 -2.06 21.63
N THR A 22 -7.59 -1.01 22.43
CA THR A 22 -7.33 0.33 21.91
C THR A 22 -6.05 0.27 21.10
N PRO A 23 -6.01 0.81 19.85
CA PRO A 23 -4.80 0.86 19.06
C PRO A 23 -3.67 1.53 19.84
N SER A 24 -2.49 0.92 19.86
CA SER A 24 -1.32 1.47 20.53
C SER A 24 -0.97 2.85 19.98
N ASP A 25 -0.31 3.70 20.78
CA ASP A 25 0.15 5.02 20.32
C ASP A 25 1.11 4.93 19.13
N ALA A 26 1.82 3.82 18.97
CA ALA A 26 2.62 3.51 17.80
C ALA A 26 1.75 3.32 16.55
N ASP A 27 0.60 2.64 16.68
CA ASP A 27 -0.35 2.41 15.59
C ASP A 27 -1.09 3.71 15.20
N ARG A 28 -1.37 4.57 16.20
CA ARG A 28 -1.93 5.92 15.98
C ARG A 28 -0.94 6.86 15.29
N ARG A 29 0.34 6.80 15.60
CA ARG A 29 1.40 7.58 14.94
C ARG A 29 1.60 7.12 13.50
N HIS A 30 1.53 5.81 13.24
CA HIS A 30 1.61 5.25 11.88
C HIS A 30 0.43 5.69 11.01
N ARG A 31 -0.79 5.75 11.58
CA ARG A 31 -1.99 6.22 10.87
C ARG A 31 -2.02 7.72 10.63
N ARG A 32 -1.39 8.54 11.48
CA ARG A 32 -1.38 10.00 11.34
C ARG A 32 -0.31 10.55 10.41
N GLY A 33 0.59 9.72 9.85
CA GLY A 33 1.65 10.19 8.96
C GLY A 33 2.60 11.23 9.60
N GLY A 34 2.69 11.24 10.94
CA GLY A 34 3.32 12.30 11.71
C GLY A 34 4.85 12.23 11.86
N GLY A 35 5.56 11.56 10.95
CA GLY A 35 7.02 11.67 10.84
C GLY A 35 7.45 12.95 10.12
N ALA A 36 8.70 13.40 10.34
CA ALA A 36 9.27 14.50 9.55
C ALA A 36 9.12 14.21 8.04
N LEU A 37 8.92 15.28 7.25
CA LEU A 37 8.85 15.16 5.79
C LEU A 37 10.24 14.78 5.25
N HIS A 38 10.27 13.96 4.21
CA HIS A 38 11.49 13.71 3.46
C HIS A 38 11.91 14.96 2.66
N PRO A 39 13.19 15.15 2.36
CA PRO A 39 13.62 16.23 1.47
C PRO A 39 12.85 16.17 0.13
N GLY A 40 12.23 17.28 -0.26
CA GLY A 40 11.40 17.39 -1.46
C GLY A 40 9.94 16.96 -1.29
N GLU A 41 9.57 16.35 -0.18
CA GLU A 41 8.19 15.99 0.12
C GLU A 41 7.42 17.18 0.68
N THR A 42 6.14 17.32 0.28
CA THR A 42 5.19 18.27 0.89
C THR A 42 4.08 17.52 1.63
N PRO A 43 3.36 18.16 2.58
CA PRO A 43 2.22 17.53 3.26
C PRO A 43 1.15 17.01 2.29
N GLU A 44 0.87 17.76 1.23
CA GLU A 44 -0.12 17.41 0.20
C GLU A 44 0.33 16.17 -0.57
N LEU A 45 1.62 16.13 -0.97
CA LEU A 45 2.19 14.99 -1.68
C LEU A 45 2.21 13.74 -0.80
N ARG A 46 2.55 13.88 0.49
CA ARG A 46 2.45 12.79 1.47
C ARG A 46 1.02 12.25 1.57
N SER A 47 0.05 13.15 1.67
CA SER A 47 -1.37 12.75 1.73
C SER A 47 -1.79 11.99 0.49
N LEU A 48 -1.39 12.46 -0.68
CA LEU A 48 -1.68 11.83 -1.96
C LEU A 48 -1.02 10.43 -2.07
N ILE A 49 0.25 10.31 -1.71
CA ILE A 49 0.98 9.03 -1.69
C ILE A 49 0.27 8.03 -0.76
N ASN A 50 -0.08 8.45 0.46
CA ASN A 50 -0.76 7.61 1.42
C ASN A 50 -2.14 7.16 0.90
N THR A 51 -2.88 8.04 0.24
CA THR A 51 -4.19 7.74 -0.37
C THR A 51 -4.06 6.63 -1.41
N TYR A 52 -3.06 6.69 -2.29
CA TYR A 52 -2.87 5.65 -3.31
C TYR A 52 -2.25 4.37 -2.75
N ALA A 53 -1.41 4.45 -1.73
CA ALA A 53 -0.91 3.30 -0.99
C ALA A 53 -2.07 2.49 -0.38
N ASP A 54 -2.96 3.18 0.34
CA ASP A 54 -4.14 2.57 0.98
C ASP A 54 -5.12 2.01 -0.06
N ARG A 55 -5.38 2.76 -1.15
CA ARG A 55 -6.28 2.35 -2.24
C ARG A 55 -5.88 1.03 -2.87
N TYR A 56 -4.58 0.79 -3.01
CA TYR A 56 -4.03 -0.40 -3.66
C TYR A 56 -3.48 -1.43 -2.68
N ASP A 57 -3.72 -1.27 -1.38
CA ASP A 57 -3.25 -2.19 -0.34
C ASP A 57 -1.73 -2.45 -0.44
N VAL A 58 -0.97 -1.36 -0.57
CA VAL A 58 0.50 -1.37 -0.57
C VAL A 58 0.99 -0.65 0.69
N PRO A 59 1.94 -1.20 1.45
CA PRO A 59 2.46 -0.52 2.63
C PRO A 59 2.96 0.90 2.29
N ARG A 60 2.45 1.92 3.01
CA ARG A 60 2.84 3.32 2.79
C ARG A 60 4.37 3.53 2.77
N PRO A 61 5.16 2.94 3.72
CA PRO A 61 6.61 3.06 3.68
C PRO A 61 7.25 2.50 2.41
N LEU A 62 6.66 1.47 1.80
CA LEU A 62 7.16 0.92 0.54
C LEU A 62 6.95 1.89 -0.63
N VAL A 63 5.77 2.54 -0.71
CA VAL A 63 5.50 3.55 -1.74
C VAL A 63 6.45 4.74 -1.57
N HIS A 64 6.62 5.25 -0.35
CA HIS A 64 7.57 6.33 -0.05
C HIS A 64 9.00 5.96 -0.43
N ARG A 65 9.43 4.72 -0.16
CA ARG A 65 10.75 4.23 -0.55
C ARG A 65 10.97 4.26 -2.06
N ILE A 66 9.96 3.87 -2.85
CA ILE A 66 10.04 3.96 -4.33
C ILE A 66 10.09 5.42 -4.76
N VAL A 67 9.19 6.28 -4.30
CA VAL A 67 9.16 7.71 -4.68
C VAL A 67 10.47 8.41 -4.33
N GLN A 68 11.02 8.18 -3.15
CA GLN A 68 12.31 8.76 -2.73
C GLN A 68 13.45 8.28 -3.63
N ARG A 69 13.51 7.00 -3.96
CA ARG A 69 14.54 6.40 -4.80
C ARG A 69 14.46 6.90 -6.25
N GLU A 70 13.25 6.97 -6.82
CA GLU A 70 13.06 7.17 -8.25
C GLU A 70 13.08 8.67 -8.64
N SER A 71 12.53 9.56 -7.79
CA SER A 71 12.40 10.98 -8.13
C SER A 71 12.79 11.94 -7.02
N ARG A 72 13.08 11.46 -5.80
CA ARG A 72 13.23 12.32 -4.61
C ARG A 72 12.03 13.27 -4.42
N TYR A 73 10.83 12.75 -4.64
CA TYR A 73 9.55 13.49 -4.56
C TYR A 73 9.35 14.59 -5.61
N VAL A 74 10.10 14.59 -6.72
CA VAL A 74 9.91 15.53 -7.83
C VAL A 74 8.86 14.98 -8.79
N ALA A 75 7.63 15.54 -8.76
CA ALA A 75 6.52 15.07 -9.60
C ALA A 75 6.82 15.19 -11.11
N GLY A 76 7.45 16.29 -11.53
CA GLY A 76 7.85 16.53 -12.92
C GLY A 76 9.14 15.83 -13.36
N ALA A 77 9.70 14.91 -12.55
CA ALA A 77 10.95 14.24 -12.91
C ALA A 77 10.79 13.41 -14.19
N ARG A 78 11.80 13.49 -15.05
CA ARG A 78 11.90 12.68 -16.27
C ARG A 78 13.33 12.21 -16.46
N ASN A 79 13.51 10.90 -16.61
CA ASN A 79 14.81 10.30 -16.93
C ASN A 79 14.65 9.37 -18.13
N GLY A 80 15.06 9.84 -19.29
CA GLY A 80 14.86 9.16 -20.55
C GLY A 80 13.38 8.80 -20.80
N PRO A 81 13.02 7.50 -20.89
CA PRO A 81 11.65 7.05 -21.13
C PRO A 81 10.78 6.98 -19.87
N TYR A 82 11.31 7.32 -18.68
CA TYR A 82 10.64 7.21 -17.39
C TYR A 82 10.06 8.54 -16.92
N TYR A 83 8.88 8.51 -16.30
CA TYR A 83 8.10 9.69 -15.98
C TYR A 83 7.66 9.75 -14.51
N GLY A 84 7.76 10.94 -13.93
CA GLY A 84 7.12 11.36 -12.70
C GLY A 84 7.68 10.73 -11.42
N LEU A 85 6.90 10.81 -10.36
CA LEU A 85 7.27 10.41 -8.99
C LEU A 85 7.86 9.01 -8.88
N MET A 86 7.29 8.05 -9.60
CA MET A 86 7.66 6.65 -9.54
C MET A 86 8.45 6.19 -10.76
N GLN A 87 8.87 7.11 -11.64
CA GLN A 87 9.64 6.83 -12.86
C GLN A 87 9.06 5.64 -13.65
N ILE A 88 7.74 5.70 -13.91
CA ILE A 88 7.06 4.63 -14.64
C ILE A 88 7.19 4.83 -16.15
N LEU A 89 7.35 3.72 -16.89
CA LEU A 89 7.27 3.71 -18.34
C LEU A 89 5.83 3.90 -18.82
N PRO A 90 5.56 4.71 -19.86
CA PRO A 90 4.22 4.82 -20.43
C PRO A 90 3.61 3.48 -20.84
N GLN A 91 4.42 2.55 -21.34
CA GLN A 91 3.96 1.20 -21.68
C GLN A 91 3.52 0.44 -20.44
N THR A 92 4.29 0.48 -19.34
CA THR A 92 3.91 -0.13 -18.06
C THR A 92 2.62 0.48 -17.52
N ALA A 93 2.50 1.83 -17.57
CA ALA A 93 1.28 2.51 -17.17
C ALA A 93 0.05 2.05 -18.00
N ARG A 94 0.23 1.82 -19.31
CA ARG A 94 -0.82 1.30 -20.19
C ARG A 94 -1.27 -0.10 -19.80
N THR A 95 -0.38 -0.99 -19.38
CA THR A 95 -0.78 -2.31 -18.84
C THR A 95 -1.62 -2.17 -17.57
N MET A 96 -1.41 -1.12 -16.80
CA MET A 96 -2.20 -0.79 -15.61
C MET A 96 -3.52 -0.05 -15.93
N GLY A 97 -3.81 0.23 -17.21
CA GLY A 97 -5.03 0.87 -17.65
C GLY A 97 -4.91 2.34 -18.02
N PHE A 98 -3.71 2.92 -18.04
CA PHE A 98 -3.48 4.29 -18.51
C PHE A 98 -3.81 4.44 -20.01
N ARG A 99 -4.49 5.54 -20.39
CA ARG A 99 -4.88 5.84 -21.79
C ARG A 99 -4.51 7.27 -22.22
N GLY A 100 -3.83 8.03 -21.34
CA GLY A 100 -3.43 9.39 -21.60
C GLY A 100 -2.16 9.52 -22.45
N LYS A 101 -1.71 10.77 -22.65
CA LYS A 101 -0.42 11.09 -23.24
C LYS A 101 0.71 10.80 -22.26
N PRO A 102 1.91 10.41 -22.71
CA PRO A 102 3.05 10.17 -21.80
C PRO A 102 3.34 11.35 -20.85
N SER A 103 3.15 12.61 -21.29
CA SER A 103 3.30 13.80 -20.47
C SER A 103 2.37 13.85 -19.26
N ASP A 104 1.20 13.23 -19.33
CA ASP A 104 0.22 13.21 -18.23
C ASP A 104 0.74 12.42 -17.03
N LEU A 105 1.75 11.56 -17.23
CA LEU A 105 2.45 10.86 -16.16
C LEU A 105 3.41 11.75 -15.37
N LEU A 106 3.58 13.02 -15.73
CA LEU A 106 4.29 14.03 -14.93
C LEU A 106 3.37 14.68 -13.89
N ASP A 107 2.05 14.47 -13.99
CA ASP A 107 1.11 14.83 -12.94
C ASP A 107 1.23 13.82 -11.78
N ALA A 108 1.30 14.34 -10.54
CA ALA A 108 1.56 13.54 -9.35
C ALA A 108 0.48 12.47 -9.13
N GLU A 109 -0.79 12.85 -9.25
CA GLU A 109 -1.91 11.95 -9.02
C GLU A 109 -1.99 10.86 -10.09
N THR A 110 -1.86 11.23 -11.35
CA THR A 110 -1.83 10.29 -12.48
C THR A 110 -0.68 9.30 -12.33
N ASN A 111 0.51 9.77 -11.96
CA ASN A 111 1.68 8.92 -11.76
C ASN A 111 1.48 7.91 -10.63
N LEU A 112 1.00 8.36 -9.46
CA LEU A 112 0.73 7.49 -8.31
C LEU A 112 -0.36 6.47 -8.61
N LYS A 113 -1.43 6.88 -9.30
CA LYS A 113 -2.51 5.97 -9.68
C LYS A 113 -2.02 4.73 -10.42
N TYR A 114 -1.13 4.88 -11.37
CA TYR A 114 -0.65 3.76 -12.19
C TYR A 114 0.65 3.15 -11.63
N GLY A 115 1.51 3.96 -11.05
CA GLY A 115 2.76 3.51 -10.44
C GLY A 115 2.53 2.65 -9.21
N VAL A 116 1.62 3.05 -8.30
CA VAL A 116 1.30 2.26 -7.10
C VAL A 116 0.52 0.99 -7.48
N LYS A 117 -0.37 1.07 -8.48
CA LYS A 117 -1.04 -0.13 -9.01
C LYS A 117 -0.03 -1.16 -9.56
N TYR A 118 1.00 -0.71 -10.27
CA TYR A 118 2.08 -1.58 -10.72
C TYR A 118 2.91 -2.11 -9.54
N LEU A 119 3.24 -1.26 -8.56
CA LEU A 119 3.96 -1.66 -7.35
C LEU A 119 3.20 -2.72 -6.53
N ARG A 120 1.86 -2.66 -6.50
CA ARG A 120 1.04 -3.70 -5.87
C ARG A 120 1.36 -5.09 -6.41
N GLY A 121 1.47 -5.24 -7.73
CA GLY A 121 1.84 -6.52 -8.32
C GLY A 121 3.25 -6.98 -7.92
N ALA A 122 4.21 -6.06 -7.87
CA ALA A 122 5.55 -6.34 -7.36
C ALA A 122 5.53 -6.77 -5.88
N TRP A 123 4.70 -6.12 -5.06
CA TRP A 123 4.49 -6.45 -3.65
C TRP A 123 3.89 -7.84 -3.47
N MET A 124 2.89 -8.22 -4.26
CA MET A 124 2.30 -9.57 -4.25
C MET A 124 3.32 -10.67 -4.58
N CYS A 125 4.34 -10.35 -5.36
CA CYS A 125 5.44 -11.27 -5.69
C CYS A 125 6.59 -11.26 -4.67
N ALA A 126 6.52 -10.43 -3.63
CA ALA A 126 7.65 -10.14 -2.75
C ALA A 126 7.64 -10.89 -1.41
N ASP A 127 6.58 -11.65 -1.08
CA ASP A 127 6.42 -12.42 0.17
C ASP A 127 6.76 -11.57 1.42
N GLY A 128 6.19 -10.35 1.50
CA GLY A 128 6.38 -9.42 2.60
C GLY A 128 7.73 -8.68 2.66
N SER A 129 8.63 -8.89 1.69
CA SER A 129 9.94 -8.24 1.66
C SER A 129 9.93 -6.96 0.82
N TYR A 130 10.23 -5.82 1.45
CA TYR A 130 10.35 -4.53 0.74
C TYR A 130 11.49 -4.55 -0.30
N ASP A 131 12.62 -5.19 0.00
CA ASP A 131 13.74 -5.28 -0.93
C ASP A 131 13.37 -6.08 -2.18
N ARG A 132 12.65 -7.19 -2.02
CA ARG A 132 12.14 -7.96 -3.15
C ARG A 132 11.09 -7.19 -3.94
N ALA A 133 10.21 -6.45 -3.28
CA ALA A 133 9.23 -5.60 -3.96
C ALA A 133 9.90 -4.52 -4.82
N VAL A 134 10.92 -3.86 -4.29
CA VAL A 134 11.74 -2.87 -5.02
C VAL A 134 12.46 -3.52 -6.21
N MET A 135 13.03 -4.71 -6.03
CA MET A 135 13.66 -5.48 -7.10
C MET A 135 12.65 -5.82 -8.20
N TRP A 136 11.49 -6.36 -7.84
CA TRP A 136 10.44 -6.70 -8.82
C TRP A 136 9.87 -5.47 -9.52
N TYR A 137 9.71 -4.35 -8.82
CA TYR A 137 9.31 -3.09 -9.42
C TYR A 137 10.28 -2.67 -10.55
N SER A 138 11.58 -2.77 -10.29
CA SER A 138 12.61 -2.33 -11.23
C SER A 138 12.83 -3.30 -12.39
N LYS A 139 12.79 -4.63 -12.13
CA LYS A 139 13.09 -5.66 -13.14
C LYS A 139 11.84 -6.13 -13.91
N GLY A 140 10.66 -5.84 -13.39
CA GLY A 140 9.42 -6.47 -13.87
C GLY A 140 9.19 -7.83 -13.22
N TYR A 141 7.92 -8.16 -13.01
CA TYR A 141 7.49 -9.35 -12.26
C TYR A 141 6.58 -10.28 -13.08
N TYR A 142 6.48 -10.08 -14.40
CA TYR A 142 5.58 -10.88 -15.27
C TYR A 142 5.79 -12.39 -15.11
N TYR A 143 7.04 -12.86 -15.24
CA TYR A 143 7.33 -14.29 -15.17
C TYR A 143 7.10 -14.86 -13.76
N GLU A 144 7.39 -14.10 -12.72
CA GLU A 144 7.11 -14.49 -11.33
C GLU A 144 5.60 -14.56 -11.06
N ALA A 145 4.84 -13.55 -11.49
CA ALA A 145 3.38 -13.55 -11.40
C ALA A 145 2.76 -14.71 -12.20
N LYS A 146 3.31 -15.02 -13.39
CA LYS A 146 2.89 -16.17 -14.20
C LYS A 146 3.16 -17.49 -13.48
N ARG A 147 4.37 -17.67 -12.92
CA ARG A 147 4.75 -18.84 -12.14
C ARG A 147 3.84 -19.06 -10.94
N ARG A 148 3.40 -17.98 -10.29
CA ARG A 148 2.46 -18.00 -9.14
C ARG A 148 1.00 -18.11 -9.54
N GLY A 149 0.64 -18.01 -10.82
CA GLY A 149 -0.74 -18.02 -11.28
C GLY A 149 -1.55 -16.75 -11.00
N ILE A 150 -0.90 -15.62 -10.66
CA ILE A 150 -1.53 -14.37 -10.19
C ILE A 150 -1.48 -13.23 -11.21
N LEU A 151 -1.40 -13.52 -12.50
CA LEU A 151 -1.32 -12.49 -13.55
C LEU A 151 -2.54 -11.55 -13.56
N ARG A 152 -3.74 -12.06 -13.28
CA ARG A 152 -4.96 -11.25 -13.24
C ARG A 152 -4.95 -10.32 -12.03
N GLU A 153 -4.63 -10.83 -10.86
CA GLU A 153 -4.59 -10.12 -9.59
C GLU A 153 -3.56 -8.98 -9.61
N THR A 154 -2.46 -9.18 -10.35
CA THR A 154 -1.43 -8.14 -10.55
C THR A 154 -1.79 -7.12 -11.62
N GLY A 155 -2.89 -7.31 -12.37
CA GLY A 155 -3.29 -6.45 -13.47
C GLY A 155 -2.44 -6.56 -14.75
N LEU A 156 -1.54 -7.55 -14.85
CA LEU A 156 -0.70 -7.78 -16.04
C LEU A 156 -1.42 -8.56 -17.15
N LYS A 157 -2.55 -9.19 -16.82
CA LYS A 157 -3.45 -9.85 -17.77
C LYS A 157 -4.87 -9.38 -17.49
N GLY A 158 -5.48 -8.73 -18.47
CA GLY A 158 -6.90 -8.41 -18.48
C GLY A 158 -7.74 -9.60 -18.90
#